data_0a19c2a9b6ee2b0ccd63159f2bb19df2
#
_entry.id   0a19c2a9b6ee2b0ccd63159f2bb19df2
#
_cell.length_a   1.000
_cell.length_b   1.000
_cell.length_c   1.000
_cell.angle_alpha   90.00
_cell.angle_beta   90.00
_cell.angle_gamma   90.00
#
_symmetry.space_group_name_H-M   'P 1'
#
loop_
_entity.id
_entity.type
_entity.pdbx_description
1 polymer ?
#
loop_
_entity_poly.entity_id
_entity_poly.type
_entity_poly.pdbx_seq_one_letter_code
_entity_poly.pdbx_strand_id
1 'polypeptide(L)'
;MKVKDIVKLTNMYLAGEQLVYNKLVPFYDAVIDDINSRLNSTYPSFSSLEFQQLDSDKAVYDFFPDRYIRTVVALGAAHKFYTMDEEGVVYDEEFSRKYEEALFYMTRDFIDQVPEIFQSDSPGSVPIRIDDMADAYLVCPNLLRGL
;
A
#
# COMPACT_ATOMS: atom_id res chain seq x y z
N MET A 1 -2.25 -14.74 -1.49
CA MET A 1 -3.35 -14.77 -2.48
C MET A 1 -2.78 -14.86 -3.87
N LYS A 2 -3.41 -15.61 -4.74
CA LYS A 2 -2.93 -15.73 -6.11
C LYS A 2 -3.11 -14.43 -6.87
N VAL A 3 -2.11 -14.06 -7.66
CA VAL A 3 -2.15 -12.81 -8.42
C VAL A 3 -3.36 -12.77 -9.35
N LYS A 4 -3.69 -13.87 -9.98
CA LYS A 4 -4.87 -13.90 -10.87
C LYS A 4 -6.17 -13.61 -10.11
N ASP A 5 -6.26 -14.01 -8.86
CA ASP A 5 -7.43 -13.73 -8.03
C ASP A 5 -7.48 -12.26 -7.62
N ILE A 6 -6.31 -11.67 -7.38
CA ILE A 6 -6.24 -10.22 -7.10
C ILE A 6 -6.71 -9.43 -8.30
N VAL A 7 -6.27 -9.81 -9.50
CA VAL A 7 -6.70 -9.15 -10.73
C VAL A 7 -8.21 -9.29 -10.92
N LYS A 8 -8.74 -10.48 -10.67
CA LYS A 8 -10.17 -10.73 -10.80
C LYS A 8 -10.97 -9.84 -9.84
N LEU A 9 -10.53 -9.74 -8.60
CA LEU A 9 -11.19 -8.88 -7.61
C LEU A 9 -11.12 -7.41 -8.02
N THR A 10 -9.96 -6.96 -8.50
CA THR A 10 -9.81 -5.59 -8.94
C THR A 10 -10.77 -5.29 -10.08
N ASN A 11 -10.87 -6.18 -11.05
CA ASN A 11 -11.79 -5.99 -12.18
C ASN A 11 -13.26 -6.00 -11.76
N MET A 12 -13.59 -6.66 -10.66
CA MET A 12 -14.95 -6.59 -10.11
C MET A 12 -15.29 -5.20 -9.60
N TYR A 13 -14.30 -4.45 -9.14
CA TYR A 13 -14.51 -3.06 -8.71
C TYR A 13 -14.51 -2.08 -9.88
N LEU A 14 -13.95 -2.47 -11.03
CA LEU A 14 -13.88 -1.62 -12.21
C LEU A 14 -15.15 -1.80 -13.03
N ALA A 15 -16.05 -0.87 -12.93
CA ALA A 15 -17.36 -0.96 -13.57
C ALA A 15 -17.23 -1.04 -15.10
N GLY A 16 -17.41 -2.25 -15.64
CA GLY A 16 -17.37 -2.46 -17.09
C GLY A 16 -15.99 -2.61 -17.69
N GLU A 17 -14.94 -2.38 -16.95
CA GLU A 17 -13.58 -2.54 -17.44
C GLU A 17 -13.06 -3.95 -17.13
N GLN A 18 -12.23 -4.45 -18.04
CA GLN A 18 -11.55 -5.72 -17.84
C GLN A 18 -10.09 -5.52 -18.21
N LEU A 19 -9.27 -5.25 -17.22
CA LEU A 19 -7.87 -4.97 -17.42
C LEU A 19 -7.02 -6.20 -17.13
N VAL A 20 -6.00 -6.41 -17.94
CA VAL A 20 -5.03 -7.48 -17.71
C VAL A 20 -4.02 -7.04 -16.65
N TYR A 21 -3.32 -8.01 -16.10
CA TYR A 21 -2.34 -7.77 -15.03
C TYR A 21 -1.36 -6.64 -15.38
N ASN A 22 -0.78 -6.68 -16.59
CA ASN A 22 0.22 -5.70 -16.96
C ASN A 22 -0.29 -4.26 -16.93
N LYS A 23 -1.58 -4.07 -17.15
CA LYS A 23 -2.20 -2.75 -17.09
C LYS A 23 -2.49 -2.32 -15.66
N LEU A 24 -2.63 -3.27 -14.76
CA LEU A 24 -2.94 -3.00 -13.36
C LEU A 24 -1.70 -2.80 -12.49
N VAL A 25 -0.53 -3.26 -12.94
CA VAL A 25 0.70 -3.20 -12.15
C VAL A 25 1.00 -1.80 -11.61
N PRO A 26 0.93 -0.72 -12.41
CA PRO A 26 1.22 0.61 -11.87
C PRO A 26 0.30 0.99 -10.71
N PHE A 27 -0.94 0.54 -10.75
CA PHE A 27 -1.91 0.85 -9.70
C PHE A 27 -1.64 0.03 -8.44
N TYR A 28 -1.28 -1.24 -8.60
CA TYR A 28 -0.86 -2.06 -7.46
C TYR A 28 0.39 -1.48 -6.80
N ASP A 29 1.36 -1.07 -7.61
CA ASP A 29 2.58 -0.49 -7.07
C ASP A 29 2.30 0.79 -6.29
N ALA A 30 1.39 1.62 -6.77
CA ALA A 30 0.99 2.82 -6.05
C ALA A 30 0.37 2.49 -4.69
N VAL A 31 -0.44 1.43 -4.64
CA VAL A 31 -1.02 0.99 -3.36
C VAL A 31 0.06 0.47 -2.41
N ILE A 32 1.01 -0.30 -2.93
CA ILE A 32 2.10 -0.81 -2.09
C ILE A 32 2.95 0.35 -1.57
N ASP A 33 3.17 1.38 -2.38
CA ASP A 33 3.89 2.58 -1.94
C ASP A 33 3.13 3.28 -0.79
N ASP A 34 1.82 3.37 -0.88
CA ASP A 34 1.00 3.94 0.20
C ASP A 34 1.13 3.11 1.47
N ILE A 35 1.08 1.79 1.36
CA ILE A 35 1.22 0.89 2.50
C ILE A 35 2.61 1.07 3.13
N ASN A 36 3.64 1.06 2.31
CA ASN A 36 5.01 1.21 2.81
C ASN A 36 5.21 2.56 3.49
N SER A 37 4.62 3.59 2.95
CA SER A 37 4.68 4.93 3.55
C SER A 37 4.02 4.94 4.93
N ARG A 38 2.87 4.30 5.06
CA ARG A 38 2.12 4.29 6.32
C ARG A 38 2.73 3.37 7.37
N LEU A 39 3.30 2.24 6.94
CA LEU A 39 3.91 1.26 7.84
C LEU A 39 5.40 1.54 8.07
N ASN A 40 5.96 2.50 7.36
CA ASN A 40 7.39 2.77 7.38
C ASN A 40 8.17 1.49 7.04
N SER A 41 7.78 0.85 5.95
CA SER A 41 8.25 -0.47 5.56
C SER A 41 8.74 -0.49 4.12
N THR A 42 9.29 -1.63 3.70
CA THR A 42 9.87 -1.83 2.37
C THR A 42 9.34 -3.11 1.73
N TYR A 43 8.04 -3.34 1.79
CA TYR A 43 7.44 -4.50 1.13
C TYR A 43 7.63 -4.40 -0.39
N PRO A 44 7.85 -5.56 -1.06
CA PRO A 44 8.09 -5.54 -2.50
C PRO A 44 6.87 -5.07 -3.27
N SER A 45 7.12 -4.28 -4.32
CA SER A 45 6.08 -3.88 -5.27
C SER A 45 5.79 -5.03 -6.22
N PHE A 46 4.67 -4.95 -6.92
CA PHE A 46 4.33 -5.97 -7.91
C PHE A 46 5.32 -5.99 -9.06
N SER A 47 5.79 -4.81 -9.49
CA SER A 47 6.75 -4.73 -10.58
C SER A 47 8.13 -5.26 -10.22
N SER A 48 8.48 -5.27 -8.94
CA SER A 48 9.77 -5.80 -8.48
C SER A 48 9.80 -7.32 -8.41
N LEU A 49 8.62 -7.96 -8.44
CA LEU A 49 8.48 -9.40 -8.41
C LEU A 49 8.23 -9.92 -9.82
N GLU A 50 8.91 -11.00 -10.18
CA GLU A 50 8.79 -11.57 -11.51
C GLU A 50 7.55 -12.45 -11.60
N PHE A 51 6.38 -11.83 -11.56
CA PHE A 51 5.14 -12.55 -11.85
C PHE A 51 5.05 -12.73 -13.36
N GLN A 52 5.32 -13.96 -13.79
CA GLN A 52 5.49 -14.23 -15.20
C GLN A 52 4.25 -13.97 -16.01
N GLN A 53 3.18 -14.64 -15.72
CA GLN A 53 1.96 -14.51 -16.51
C GLN A 53 0.76 -14.81 -15.64
N LEU A 54 -0.34 -14.21 -15.97
CA LEU A 54 -1.58 -14.36 -15.22
C LEU A 54 -2.18 -15.75 -15.30
N ASP A 55 -1.92 -16.44 -16.37
CA ASP A 55 -2.37 -17.81 -16.53
C ASP A 55 -1.53 -18.79 -15.70
N SER A 56 -0.46 -18.32 -15.10
CA SER A 56 0.29 -19.13 -14.17
C SER A 56 -0.41 -19.16 -12.82
N ASP A 57 -0.93 -20.31 -12.46
CA ASP A 57 -1.54 -20.50 -11.15
C ASP A 57 -0.55 -20.42 -10.00
N LYS A 58 0.72 -20.23 -10.32
CA LYS A 58 1.79 -20.23 -9.33
C LYS A 58 2.13 -18.85 -8.78
N ALA A 59 1.76 -17.79 -9.50
CA ALA A 59 2.07 -16.45 -9.04
C ALA A 59 1.23 -16.09 -7.82
N VAL A 60 1.90 -15.78 -6.72
CA VAL A 60 1.25 -15.50 -5.43
C VAL A 60 1.86 -14.25 -4.82
N TYR A 61 1.03 -13.38 -4.31
CA TYR A 61 1.45 -12.26 -3.49
C TYR A 61 0.85 -12.48 -2.09
N ASP A 62 1.70 -12.79 -1.14
CA ASP A 62 1.25 -13.20 0.19
C ASP A 62 1.97 -12.47 1.33
N PHE A 63 2.48 -11.26 1.05
CA PHE A 63 3.14 -10.46 2.07
C PHE A 63 2.16 -9.89 3.11
N PHE A 64 0.89 -9.89 2.81
CA PHE A 64 -0.16 -9.46 3.73
C PHE A 64 -1.24 -10.52 3.83
N PRO A 65 -1.99 -10.57 4.95
CA PRO A 65 -3.16 -11.44 5.02
C PRO A 65 -4.16 -11.14 3.90
N ASP A 66 -4.85 -12.17 3.44
CA ASP A 66 -5.78 -12.07 2.31
C ASP A 66 -6.82 -10.97 2.50
N ARG A 67 -7.29 -10.77 3.73
CA ARG A 67 -8.28 -9.73 4.01
C ARG A 67 -7.78 -8.34 3.63
N TYR A 68 -6.50 -8.06 3.84
CA TYR A 68 -5.91 -6.77 3.49
C TYR A 68 -5.63 -6.67 1.99
N ILE A 69 -5.31 -7.79 1.36
CA ILE A 69 -5.14 -7.79 -0.09
C ILE A 69 -6.47 -7.45 -0.76
N ARG A 70 -7.57 -8.04 -0.28
CA ARG A 70 -8.90 -7.75 -0.83
C ARG A 70 -9.34 -6.31 -0.58
N THR A 71 -9.17 -5.84 0.65
CA THR A 71 -9.74 -4.55 1.06
C THR A 71 -8.82 -3.37 0.80
N VAL A 72 -7.52 -3.58 0.69
CA VAL A 72 -6.56 -2.51 0.45
C VAL A 72 -5.98 -2.60 -0.94
N VAL A 73 -5.39 -3.74 -1.31
CA VAL A 73 -4.66 -3.85 -2.57
C VAL A 73 -5.62 -3.81 -3.76
N ALA A 74 -6.62 -4.66 -3.80
CA ALA A 74 -7.54 -4.72 -4.93
C ALA A 74 -8.41 -3.47 -5.02
N LEU A 75 -8.99 -3.07 -3.92
CA LEU A 75 -9.83 -1.86 -3.87
C LEU A 75 -9.00 -0.62 -4.14
N GLY A 76 -7.80 -0.56 -3.58
CA GLY A 76 -6.90 0.57 -3.78
C GLY A 76 -6.48 0.73 -5.23
N ALA A 77 -6.23 -0.37 -5.93
CA ALA A 77 -5.91 -0.33 -7.35
C ALA A 77 -7.08 0.25 -8.16
N ALA A 78 -8.30 -0.15 -7.83
CA ALA A 78 -9.48 0.42 -8.48
C ALA A 78 -9.60 1.92 -8.20
N HIS A 79 -9.36 2.34 -6.96
CA HIS A 79 -9.33 3.76 -6.61
C HIS A 79 -8.30 4.53 -7.44
N LYS A 80 -7.08 4.00 -7.54
CA LYS A 80 -6.02 4.65 -8.32
C LYS A 80 -6.39 4.74 -9.79
N PHE A 81 -7.01 3.70 -10.33
CA PHE A 81 -7.47 3.70 -11.71
C PHE A 81 -8.50 4.82 -11.94
N TYR A 82 -9.50 4.92 -11.09
CA TYR A 82 -10.54 5.94 -11.24
C TYR A 82 -10.00 7.35 -11.04
N THR A 83 -8.98 7.51 -10.23
CA THR A 83 -8.34 8.81 -10.03
C THR A 83 -7.71 9.31 -11.33
N MET A 84 -7.22 8.40 -12.18
CA MET A 84 -6.57 8.75 -13.42
C MET A 84 -7.54 8.84 -14.60
N ASP A 85 -8.76 8.36 -14.44
CA ASP A 85 -9.75 8.33 -15.51
C ASP A 85 -10.77 9.44 -15.27
N GLU A 86 -10.85 10.40 -16.18
CA GLU A 86 -11.77 11.53 -16.05
C GLU A 86 -13.23 11.08 -15.91
N GLU A 87 -13.61 10.00 -16.61
CA GLU A 87 -14.95 9.46 -16.52
C GLU A 87 -15.17 8.71 -15.21
N GLY A 88 -14.09 8.25 -14.61
CA GLY A 88 -14.15 7.50 -13.35
C GLY A 88 -14.31 8.36 -12.11
N VAL A 89 -14.12 9.68 -12.22
CA VAL A 89 -14.17 10.58 -11.06
C VAL A 89 -15.49 10.47 -10.32
N VAL A 90 -16.58 10.21 -11.03
CA VAL A 90 -17.91 10.07 -10.43
C VAL A 90 -17.93 8.92 -9.42
N TYR A 91 -17.15 7.88 -9.66
CA TYR A 91 -17.11 6.69 -8.79
C TYR A 91 -16.04 6.78 -7.73
N ASP A 92 -15.07 7.67 -7.90
CA ASP A 92 -13.88 7.70 -7.08
C ASP A 92 -14.13 8.13 -5.64
N GLU A 93 -15.14 8.96 -5.41
CA GLU A 93 -15.40 9.47 -4.06
C GLU A 93 -15.64 8.34 -3.06
N GLU A 94 -16.45 7.37 -3.41
CA GLU A 94 -16.73 6.24 -2.54
C GLU A 94 -15.53 5.32 -2.41
N PHE A 95 -14.84 5.04 -3.52
CA PHE A 95 -13.65 4.20 -3.48
C PHE A 95 -12.53 4.85 -2.69
N SER A 96 -12.35 6.16 -2.82
CA SER A 96 -11.37 6.90 -2.04
C SER A 96 -11.63 6.75 -0.55
N ARG A 97 -12.87 6.96 -0.13
CA ARG A 97 -13.25 6.85 1.27
C ARG A 97 -13.03 5.44 1.81
N LYS A 98 -13.48 4.44 1.05
CA LYS A 98 -13.33 3.04 1.46
C LYS A 98 -11.86 2.62 1.52
N TYR A 99 -11.07 3.08 0.57
CA TYR A 99 -9.65 2.78 0.54
C TYR A 99 -8.93 3.39 1.73
N GLU A 100 -9.17 4.66 2.00
CA GLU A 100 -8.53 5.34 3.14
C GLU A 100 -8.92 4.69 4.46
N GLU A 101 -10.17 4.29 4.60
CA GLU A 101 -10.63 3.59 5.79
C GLU A 101 -9.97 2.23 5.93
N ALA A 102 -9.91 1.45 4.86
CA ALA A 102 -9.28 0.14 4.87
C ALA A 102 -7.78 0.25 5.18
N LEU A 103 -7.13 1.23 4.59
CA LEU A 103 -5.71 1.48 4.82
C LEU A 103 -5.44 1.90 6.26
N PHE A 104 -6.32 2.71 6.83
CA PHE A 104 -6.22 3.11 8.23
C PHE A 104 -6.30 1.89 9.15
N TYR A 105 -7.28 1.02 8.94
CA TYR A 105 -7.43 -0.18 9.77
C TYR A 105 -6.26 -1.15 9.60
N MET A 106 -5.80 -1.34 8.38
CA MET A 106 -4.64 -2.18 8.13
C MET A 106 -3.41 -1.65 8.85
N THR A 107 -3.17 -0.34 8.76
CA THR A 107 -2.03 0.29 9.41
C THR A 107 -2.11 0.09 10.91
N ARG A 108 -3.26 0.37 11.50
CA ARG A 108 -3.44 0.23 12.94
C ARG A 108 -3.19 -1.19 13.42
N ASP A 109 -3.69 -2.17 12.67
CA ASP A 109 -3.64 -3.56 13.11
C ASP A 109 -2.31 -4.23 12.77
N PHE A 110 -1.59 -3.73 11.78
CA PHE A 110 -0.43 -4.41 11.23
C PHE A 110 0.91 -3.72 11.53
N ILE A 111 0.88 -2.49 12.01
CA ILE A 111 2.12 -1.72 12.18
C ILE A 111 3.14 -2.40 13.09
N ASP A 112 2.67 -3.10 14.13
CA ASP A 112 3.54 -3.80 15.06
C ASP A 112 3.92 -5.20 14.57
N GLN A 113 3.40 -5.60 13.42
CA GLN A 113 3.61 -6.94 12.87
C GLN A 113 4.51 -6.92 11.65
N VAL A 114 5.09 -5.79 11.29
CA VAL A 114 6.00 -5.70 10.15
C VAL A 114 7.26 -6.49 10.47
N PRO A 115 7.59 -7.53 9.67
CA PRO A 115 8.83 -8.29 9.88
C PRO A 115 10.05 -7.39 9.76
N GLU A 116 11.07 -7.70 10.54
CA GLU A 116 12.30 -6.90 10.57
C GLU A 116 12.90 -6.71 9.18
N ILE A 117 12.82 -7.75 8.34
CA ILE A 117 13.36 -7.69 6.98
C ILE A 117 12.70 -6.63 6.12
N PHE A 118 11.46 -6.23 6.44
CA PHE A 118 10.74 -5.20 5.70
C PHE A 118 10.67 -3.87 6.43
N GLN A 119 11.31 -3.76 7.58
CA GLN A 119 11.38 -2.47 8.26
C GLN A 119 12.37 -1.58 7.54
N SER A 120 12.01 -0.31 7.42
CA SER A 120 12.85 0.64 6.72
C SER A 120 14.06 1.04 7.56
N ASP A 121 15.26 0.97 6.95
CA ASP A 121 16.49 1.41 7.57
C ASP A 121 16.92 2.78 7.08
N SER A 122 16.15 3.36 6.18
CA SER A 122 16.51 4.66 5.63
C SER A 122 16.49 5.72 6.74
N PRO A 123 17.53 6.54 6.86
CA PRO A 123 17.55 7.60 7.88
C PRO A 123 16.33 8.51 7.82
N GLY A 124 15.84 8.76 6.62
CA GLY A 124 14.68 9.61 6.45
C GLY A 124 13.38 8.94 6.86
N SER A 125 13.37 7.63 6.97
CA SER A 125 12.18 6.88 7.32
C SER A 125 12.29 6.17 8.64
N VAL A 126 13.45 6.21 9.27
CA VAL A 126 13.61 5.67 10.61
C VAL A 126 12.75 6.49 11.54
N PRO A 127 11.84 5.86 12.27
CA PRO A 127 11.04 6.60 13.23
C PRO A 127 11.94 7.28 14.23
N ILE A 128 11.68 8.52 14.49
CA ILE A 128 12.41 9.22 15.52
C ILE A 128 11.97 8.64 16.86
N ARG A 129 12.91 8.05 17.55
CA ARG A 129 12.62 7.49 18.85
C ARG A 129 12.60 8.60 19.89
N ILE A 130 11.95 8.34 20.99
CA ILE A 130 11.80 9.36 22.05
C ILE A 130 13.15 9.81 22.54
N ASP A 131 14.09 8.93 22.71
CA ASP A 131 15.43 9.29 23.15
C ASP A 131 16.15 10.15 22.12
N ASP A 132 16.00 9.87 20.84
CA ASP A 132 16.58 10.70 19.78
C ASP A 132 15.95 12.08 19.76
N MET A 133 14.65 12.15 19.99
CA MET A 133 13.97 13.43 20.07
C MET A 133 14.41 14.23 21.30
N ALA A 134 14.60 13.55 22.41
CA ALA A 134 15.08 14.21 23.62
C ALA A 134 16.46 14.80 23.41
N ASP A 135 17.35 14.06 22.77
CA ASP A 135 18.68 14.55 22.46
C ASP A 135 18.64 15.77 21.55
N ALA A 136 17.78 15.74 20.55
CA ALA A 136 17.61 16.87 19.64
C ALA A 136 17.11 18.09 20.40
N TYR A 137 16.20 17.91 21.33
CA TYR A 137 15.67 18.99 22.13
C TYR A 137 16.71 19.55 23.10
N LEU A 138 17.53 18.69 23.67
CA LEU A 138 18.57 19.09 24.58
C LEU A 138 19.68 19.83 23.87
N VAL A 139 20.04 19.37 22.67
CA VAL A 139 21.10 19.98 21.90
C VAL A 139 20.63 21.29 21.30
N CYS A 140 19.39 21.32 20.84
CA CYS A 140 18.81 22.50 20.25
C CYS A 140 17.57 22.86 21.02
N PRO A 141 17.75 23.43 22.21
CA PRO A 141 16.59 23.66 23.07
C PRO A 141 15.54 24.54 22.44
N ASN A 142 15.94 25.34 21.50
CA ASN A 142 14.99 26.20 20.82
C ASN A 142 14.35 25.55 19.64
N LEU A 143 14.87 24.39 19.28
CA LEU A 143 14.38 23.72 18.11
C LEU A 143 12.98 23.26 18.32
N LEU A 144 12.80 22.63 19.38
CA LEU A 144 11.57 21.98 19.62
C LEU A 144 11.12 22.15 20.99
N ARG A 145 11.83 22.94 21.64
CA ARG A 145 11.73 22.88 22.88
C ARG A 145 10.91 23.42 23.26
N GLY A 146 11.11 23.03 22.82
CA GLY A 146 11.08 22.46 22.61
C GLY A 146 10.54 21.59 22.07
N LEU A 147 10.48 21.49 21.83
CA LEU A 147 10.56 20.49 21.34
C LEU A 147 10.16 19.81 21.25
#